data_a4c0521ab674c9072aa3eefb35840f11
#
_entry.id   a4c0521ab674c9072aa3eefb35840f11
#
_cell.length_a   1.000
_cell.length_b   1.000
_cell.length_c   1.000
_cell.angle_alpha   90.00
_cell.angle_beta   90.00
_cell.angle_gamma   90.00
#
_symmetry.space_group_name_H-M   'P 1'
#
loop_
_entity.id
_entity.type
_entity.pdbx_description
1 polymer ?
#
loop_
_entity_poly.entity_id
_entity_poly.type
_entity_poly.pdbx_seq_one_letter_code
_entity_poly.pdbx_strand_id
1 'polypeptide(L)'
;TISNTKTCFERHILPLLGNYTIQFLNQNKQVILNLMTAKANEYANFKSLRSYVISIFDWAEELEYIEANKVAKILRRIKATKKIQLDESKREEDLYLTHEQLQDWFLAFQKDLEDEKISLKDYVLFYLTFFLGDRKSESYALQWKHIDFDKSQIQLLQALDRYGEVKSTKSNKKTVFSVSGDLLQLLKNWKEQQRYELAKFGIISNPEQFIFTYIDTKG
;
A
#
# COMPACT_ATOMS: atom_id res chain seq x y z
N THR A 1 9.68 -3.88 -1.41
CA THR A 1 9.69 -5.30 -1.84
C THR A 1 10.64 -5.48 -3.00
N ILE A 2 11.28 -6.65 -3.10
CA ILE A 2 12.28 -6.98 -4.13
C ILE A 2 11.82 -6.60 -5.55
N SER A 3 10.57 -6.87 -5.90
CA SER A 3 10.02 -6.54 -7.23
C SER A 3 10.00 -5.04 -7.53
N ASN A 4 9.62 -4.18 -6.57
CA ASN A 4 9.60 -2.73 -6.80
C ASN A 4 11.02 -2.17 -6.93
N THR A 5 11.95 -2.72 -6.14
CA THR A 5 13.37 -2.37 -6.24
C THR A 5 13.90 -2.78 -7.61
N LYS A 6 13.67 -4.03 -8.05
CA LYS A 6 14.06 -4.51 -9.38
C LYS A 6 13.51 -3.60 -10.49
N THR A 7 12.22 -3.27 -10.46
CA THR A 7 11.59 -2.37 -11.44
C THR A 7 12.24 -0.97 -11.43
N CYS A 8 12.59 -0.45 -10.24
CA CYS A 8 13.26 0.85 -10.14
C CYS A 8 14.65 0.81 -10.80
N PHE A 9 15.40 -0.27 -10.58
CA PHE A 9 16.71 -0.46 -11.22
C PHE A 9 16.58 -0.56 -12.74
N GLU A 10 15.74 -1.47 -13.24
CA GLU A 10 15.59 -1.74 -14.67
C GLU A 10 15.06 -0.54 -15.46
N ARG A 11 14.12 0.21 -14.90
CA ARG A 11 13.45 1.30 -15.62
C ARG A 11 14.08 2.68 -15.40
N HIS A 12 14.83 2.87 -14.32
CA HIS A 12 15.28 4.22 -13.97
C HIS A 12 16.78 4.32 -13.67
N ILE A 13 17.38 3.36 -12.97
CA ILE A 13 18.78 3.45 -12.56
C ILE A 13 19.72 2.96 -13.67
N LEU A 14 19.50 1.76 -14.19
CA LEU A 14 20.34 1.17 -15.21
C LEU A 14 20.37 1.98 -16.54
N PRO A 15 19.22 2.45 -17.07
CA PRO A 15 19.24 3.31 -18.25
C PRO A 15 19.98 4.63 -18.04
N LEU A 16 20.00 5.14 -16.80
CA LEU A 16 20.62 6.42 -16.45
C LEU A 16 22.12 6.31 -16.17
N LEU A 17 22.53 5.29 -15.42
CA LEU A 17 23.87 5.16 -14.85
C LEU A 17 24.61 3.90 -15.28
N GLY A 18 23.93 2.90 -15.84
CA GLY A 18 24.47 1.57 -16.09
C GLY A 18 25.64 1.50 -17.09
N ASN A 19 25.79 2.53 -17.94
CA ASN A 19 26.91 2.62 -18.88
C ASN A 19 28.18 3.20 -18.25
N TYR A 20 28.15 3.59 -16.98
CA TYR A 20 29.29 4.14 -16.26
C TYR A 20 29.77 3.19 -15.18
N THR A 21 31.09 3.12 -14.94
CA THR A 21 31.62 2.40 -13.78
C THR A 21 31.40 3.20 -12.51
N ILE A 22 31.31 2.53 -11.36
CA ILE A 22 31.17 3.17 -10.05
C ILE A 22 32.36 4.07 -9.76
N GLN A 23 33.59 3.63 -10.07
CA GLN A 23 34.80 4.42 -9.90
C GLN A 23 34.73 5.72 -10.72
N PHE A 24 34.31 5.65 -11.98
CA PHE A 24 34.18 6.81 -12.84
C PHE A 24 33.20 7.83 -12.25
N LEU A 25 32.00 7.39 -11.87
CA LEU A 25 30.96 8.28 -11.30
C LEU A 25 31.41 8.87 -9.96
N ASN A 26 32.12 8.09 -9.14
CA ASN A 26 32.65 8.54 -7.85
C ASN A 26 33.73 9.62 -7.98
N GLN A 27 34.54 9.53 -9.03
CA GLN A 27 35.55 10.54 -9.34
C GLN A 27 34.97 11.74 -10.07
N ASN A 28 34.02 11.54 -10.97
CA ASN A 28 33.41 12.56 -11.80
C ASN A 28 32.03 13.01 -11.27
N LYS A 29 32.02 13.57 -10.07
CA LYS A 29 30.81 13.98 -9.33
C LYS A 29 29.84 14.82 -10.14
N GLN A 30 30.34 15.68 -11.05
CA GLN A 30 29.51 16.57 -11.86
C GLN A 30 28.65 15.78 -12.84
N VAL A 31 29.16 14.68 -13.39
CA VAL A 31 28.39 13.81 -14.30
C VAL A 31 27.18 13.21 -13.61
N ILE A 32 27.40 12.53 -12.48
CA ILE A 32 26.29 11.92 -11.73
C ILE A 32 25.33 12.98 -11.16
N LEU A 33 25.84 14.14 -10.75
CA LEU A 33 25.00 15.24 -10.27
C LEU A 33 24.06 15.75 -11.36
N ASN A 34 24.56 15.95 -12.58
CA ASN A 34 23.74 16.41 -13.71
C ASN A 34 22.66 15.39 -14.09
N LEU A 35 23.03 14.11 -14.21
CA LEU A 35 22.13 13.02 -14.54
C LEU A 35 21.01 12.87 -13.49
N MET A 36 21.38 12.88 -12.22
CA MET A 36 20.44 12.75 -11.11
C MET A 36 19.55 13.99 -10.96
N THR A 37 20.06 15.18 -11.23
CA THR A 37 19.24 16.41 -11.21
C THR A 37 18.22 16.42 -12.34
N ALA A 38 18.60 16.03 -13.55
CA ALA A 38 17.67 15.85 -14.65
C ALA A 38 16.55 14.85 -14.26
N LYS A 39 16.94 13.71 -13.67
CA LYS A 39 15.99 12.69 -13.21
C LYS A 39 15.05 13.16 -12.12
N ALA A 40 15.50 14.04 -11.22
CA ALA A 40 14.68 14.65 -10.17
C ALA A 40 13.54 15.53 -10.72
N ASN A 41 13.72 16.11 -11.92
CA ASN A 41 12.72 16.91 -12.60
C ASN A 41 11.66 16.08 -13.33
N GLU A 42 11.94 14.80 -13.59
CA GLU A 42 11.05 13.90 -14.34
C GLU A 42 10.31 12.90 -13.44
N TYR A 43 10.96 12.43 -12.38
CA TYR A 43 10.50 11.28 -11.62
C TYR A 43 10.07 11.63 -10.21
N ALA A 44 8.77 11.47 -9.92
CA ALA A 44 8.20 11.84 -8.62
C ALA A 44 8.79 11.05 -7.43
N ASN A 45 9.07 9.74 -7.61
CA ASN A 45 9.68 8.90 -6.57
C ASN A 45 11.21 9.02 -6.50
N PHE A 46 11.76 10.16 -6.91
CA PHE A 46 13.20 10.43 -6.95
C PHE A 46 13.91 10.17 -5.61
N LYS A 47 13.26 10.43 -4.46
CA LYS A 47 13.86 10.17 -3.14
C LYS A 47 14.26 8.71 -2.95
N SER A 48 13.40 7.77 -3.36
CA SER A 48 13.69 6.33 -3.28
C SER A 48 14.80 5.92 -4.26
N LEU A 49 14.72 6.42 -5.51
CA LEU A 49 15.77 6.20 -6.52
C LEU A 49 17.15 6.68 -6.01
N ARG A 50 17.20 7.91 -5.50
CA ARG A 50 18.42 8.50 -4.93
C ARG A 50 18.96 7.66 -3.78
N SER A 51 18.10 7.15 -2.90
CA SER A 51 18.50 6.29 -1.79
C SER A 51 19.16 5.01 -2.30
N TYR A 52 18.57 4.36 -3.31
CA TYR A 52 19.18 3.16 -3.91
C TYR A 52 20.53 3.45 -4.55
N VAL A 53 20.67 4.56 -5.28
CA VAL A 53 21.97 4.95 -5.87
C VAL A 53 23.01 5.18 -4.77
N ILE A 54 22.69 5.91 -3.71
CA ILE A 54 23.60 6.13 -2.59
C ILE A 54 24.01 4.79 -1.97
N SER A 55 23.06 3.88 -1.72
CA SER A 55 23.35 2.55 -1.14
C SER A 55 24.30 1.71 -2.02
N ILE A 56 24.27 1.85 -3.36
CA ILE A 56 25.25 1.19 -4.23
C ILE A 56 26.66 1.69 -3.96
N PHE A 57 26.85 3.01 -3.80
CA PHE A 57 28.15 3.58 -3.53
C PHE A 57 28.62 3.32 -2.10
N ASP A 58 27.71 3.30 -1.12
CA ASP A 58 28.02 2.90 0.25
C ASP A 58 28.53 1.44 0.27
N TRP A 59 27.85 0.55 -0.48
CA TRP A 59 28.27 -0.85 -0.58
C TRP A 59 29.58 -1.04 -1.36
N ALA A 60 29.82 -0.21 -2.37
CA ALA A 60 31.08 -0.22 -3.10
C ALA A 60 32.28 0.24 -2.25
N GLU A 61 32.05 1.14 -1.30
CA GLU A 61 33.03 1.55 -0.27
C GLU A 61 33.27 0.40 0.72
N GLU A 62 32.22 -0.21 1.26
CA GLU A 62 32.32 -1.37 2.19
C GLU A 62 33.07 -2.56 1.57
N LEU A 63 32.93 -2.78 0.25
CA LEU A 63 33.61 -3.83 -0.49
C LEU A 63 34.97 -3.39 -1.08
N GLU A 64 35.46 -2.22 -0.72
CA GLU A 64 36.76 -1.67 -1.15
C GLU A 64 36.89 -1.47 -2.68
N TYR A 65 35.77 -1.41 -3.44
CA TYR A 65 35.79 -1.03 -4.86
C TYR A 65 36.10 0.45 -5.06
N ILE A 66 35.81 1.27 -4.08
CA ILE A 66 36.14 2.70 -4.01
C ILE A 66 36.65 3.01 -2.60
N GLU A 67 37.60 3.94 -2.48
CA GLU A 67 38.17 4.34 -1.22
C GLU A 67 37.18 5.04 -0.27
N ALA A 68 36.28 5.84 -0.83
CA ALA A 68 35.23 6.54 -0.09
C ALA A 68 34.07 6.91 -1.01
N ASN A 69 32.83 6.92 -0.50
CA ASN A 69 31.67 7.40 -1.22
C ASN A 69 31.65 8.93 -1.30
N LYS A 70 32.23 9.47 -2.39
CA LYS A 70 32.34 10.91 -2.65
C LYS A 70 31.05 11.53 -3.20
N VAL A 71 30.03 10.71 -3.58
CA VAL A 71 28.79 11.20 -4.21
C VAL A 71 27.63 11.33 -3.25
N ALA A 72 27.58 10.57 -2.17
CA ALA A 72 26.44 10.56 -1.23
C ALA A 72 26.03 11.95 -0.73
N LYS A 73 27.01 12.77 -0.30
CA LYS A 73 26.76 14.11 0.24
C LYS A 73 26.14 15.06 -0.79
N ILE A 74 26.59 14.99 -2.05
CA ILE A 74 26.05 15.85 -3.11
C ILE A 74 24.67 15.38 -3.56
N LEU A 75 24.45 14.06 -3.71
CA LEU A 75 23.17 13.51 -4.10
C LEU A 75 22.06 13.81 -3.08
N ARG A 76 22.36 13.77 -1.78
CA ARG A 76 21.39 14.11 -0.72
C ARG A 76 20.86 15.55 -0.82
N ARG A 77 21.60 16.47 -1.46
CA ARG A 77 21.19 17.88 -1.66
C ARG A 77 20.23 18.07 -2.82
N ILE A 78 20.14 17.12 -3.74
CA ILE A 78 19.22 17.22 -4.88
C ILE A 78 17.78 17.14 -4.37
N LYS A 79 16.98 18.17 -4.65
CA LYS A 79 15.57 18.21 -4.31
C LYS A 79 14.75 17.30 -5.23
N ALA A 80 13.68 16.70 -4.75
CA ALA A 80 12.74 15.92 -5.57
C ALA A 80 11.76 16.87 -6.29
N THR A 81 12.26 17.61 -7.25
CA THR A 81 11.56 18.75 -7.90
C THR A 81 10.21 18.33 -8.47
N LYS A 82 10.16 17.21 -9.20
CA LYS A 82 8.90 16.71 -9.77
C LYS A 82 7.85 16.44 -8.70
N LYS A 83 8.25 15.87 -7.59
CA LYS A 83 7.31 15.61 -6.47
C LYS A 83 6.82 16.91 -5.84
N ILE A 84 7.72 17.89 -5.64
CA ILE A 84 7.37 19.21 -5.10
C ILE A 84 6.34 19.87 -5.99
N GLN A 85 6.59 19.94 -7.30
CA GLN A 85 5.64 20.49 -8.27
C GLN A 85 4.26 19.82 -8.23
N LEU A 86 4.23 18.49 -8.13
CA LEU A 86 2.99 17.73 -8.01
C LEU A 86 2.27 17.98 -6.68
N ASP A 87 3.01 18.15 -5.60
CA ASP A 87 2.41 18.43 -4.29
C ASP A 87 1.88 19.88 -4.23
N GLU A 88 2.58 20.85 -4.82
CA GLU A 88 2.14 22.25 -4.94
C GLU A 88 0.94 22.42 -5.88
N SER A 89 0.75 21.52 -6.85
CA SER A 89 -0.40 21.57 -7.76
C SER A 89 -1.70 21.00 -7.16
N LYS A 90 -1.63 20.32 -6.02
CA LYS A 90 -2.81 19.82 -5.32
C LYS A 90 -3.52 20.97 -4.61
N ARG A 91 -4.83 21.06 -4.79
CA ARG A 91 -5.64 21.97 -4.02
C ARG A 91 -5.89 21.39 -2.64
N GLU A 92 -6.00 22.23 -1.63
CA GLU A 92 -6.28 21.78 -0.26
C GLU A 92 -7.64 21.07 -0.19
N GLU A 93 -8.63 21.56 -0.91
CA GLU A 93 -9.96 20.98 -1.05
C GLU A 93 -10.00 19.56 -1.66
N ASP A 94 -8.93 19.15 -2.39
CA ASP A 94 -8.81 17.81 -2.97
C ASP A 94 -8.18 16.80 -2.00
N LEU A 95 -7.75 17.22 -0.81
CA LEU A 95 -7.02 16.37 0.14
C LEU A 95 -7.93 15.63 1.13
N TYR A 96 -9.12 16.14 1.37
CA TYR A 96 -10.09 15.56 2.30
C TYR A 96 -11.52 15.93 1.90
N LEU A 97 -12.46 15.11 2.34
CA LEU A 97 -13.88 15.40 2.19
C LEU A 97 -14.37 16.26 3.34
N THR A 98 -15.23 17.25 3.07
CA THR A 98 -16.01 17.91 4.11
C THR A 98 -17.00 16.94 4.74
N HIS A 99 -17.57 17.30 5.88
CA HIS A 99 -18.59 16.46 6.51
C HIS A 99 -19.81 16.21 5.61
N GLU A 100 -20.26 17.22 4.89
CA GLU A 100 -21.37 17.14 3.94
C GLU A 100 -21.02 16.22 2.77
N GLN A 101 -19.87 16.42 2.15
CA GLN A 101 -19.38 15.56 1.05
C GLN A 101 -19.25 14.11 1.51
N LEU A 102 -18.81 13.88 2.73
CA LEU A 102 -18.71 12.54 3.28
C LEU A 102 -20.08 11.89 3.46
N GLN A 103 -21.08 12.64 3.93
CA GLN A 103 -22.46 12.16 4.06
C GLN A 103 -23.06 11.84 2.70
N ASP A 104 -22.91 12.73 1.72
CA ASP A 104 -23.39 12.50 0.34
C ASP A 104 -22.76 11.25 -0.26
N TRP A 105 -21.48 11.05 0.03
CA TRP A 105 -20.75 9.87 -0.45
C TRP A 105 -21.27 8.56 0.16
N PHE A 106 -21.56 8.54 1.48
CA PHE A 106 -22.18 7.37 2.13
C PHE A 106 -23.58 7.09 1.58
N LEU A 107 -24.40 8.13 1.38
CA LEU A 107 -25.74 7.98 0.80
C LEU A 107 -25.68 7.42 -0.64
N ALA A 108 -24.76 7.92 -1.46
CA ALA A 108 -24.57 7.42 -2.82
C ALA A 108 -24.12 5.95 -2.82
N PHE A 109 -23.23 5.58 -1.90
CA PHE A 109 -22.73 4.22 -1.79
C PHE A 109 -23.80 3.23 -1.27
N GLN A 110 -24.64 3.68 -0.33
CA GLN A 110 -25.79 2.93 0.12
C GLN A 110 -26.82 2.72 -1.02
N LYS A 111 -27.08 3.77 -1.80
CA LYS A 111 -27.95 3.68 -2.96
C LYS A 111 -27.43 2.70 -4.02
N ASP A 112 -26.12 2.69 -4.25
CA ASP A 112 -25.51 1.74 -5.18
C ASP A 112 -25.64 0.29 -4.70
N LEU A 113 -25.67 0.05 -3.38
CA LEU A 113 -26.01 -1.26 -2.82
C LEU A 113 -27.49 -1.61 -3.05
N GLU A 114 -28.42 -0.68 -2.80
CA GLU A 114 -29.86 -0.85 -3.01
C GLU A 114 -30.21 -1.09 -4.49
N ASP A 115 -29.50 -0.40 -5.39
CA ASP A 115 -29.61 -0.54 -6.85
C ASP A 115 -28.87 -1.78 -7.40
N GLU A 116 -28.29 -2.63 -6.54
CA GLU A 116 -27.49 -3.83 -6.89
C GLU A 116 -26.26 -3.56 -7.79
N LYS A 117 -25.77 -2.31 -7.83
CA LYS A 117 -24.57 -1.93 -8.58
C LYS A 117 -23.28 -2.40 -7.92
N ILE A 118 -23.31 -2.55 -6.59
CA ILE A 118 -22.24 -3.13 -5.81
C ILE A 118 -22.75 -4.28 -4.94
N SER A 119 -21.90 -5.24 -4.64
CA SER A 119 -22.25 -6.36 -3.76
C SER A 119 -22.26 -5.94 -2.28
N LEU A 120 -23.04 -6.65 -1.44
CA LEU A 120 -22.97 -6.46 0.02
C LEU A 120 -21.55 -6.65 0.54
N LYS A 121 -20.78 -7.59 -0.01
CA LYS A 121 -19.37 -7.81 0.32
C LYS A 121 -18.53 -6.55 0.11
N ASP A 122 -18.67 -5.92 -1.05
CA ASP A 122 -17.87 -4.73 -1.39
C ASP A 122 -18.28 -3.53 -0.54
N TYR A 123 -19.58 -3.39 -0.26
CA TYR A 123 -20.08 -2.39 0.67
C TYR A 123 -19.54 -2.57 2.08
N VAL A 124 -19.57 -3.80 2.62
CA VAL A 124 -19.04 -4.12 3.95
C VAL A 124 -17.52 -3.91 4.01
N LEU A 125 -16.78 -4.33 2.99
CA LEU A 125 -15.33 -4.10 2.92
C LEU A 125 -14.99 -2.63 2.99
N PHE A 126 -15.69 -1.82 2.18
CA PHE A 126 -15.49 -0.38 2.15
C PHE A 126 -15.84 0.26 3.49
N TYR A 127 -17.04 -0.02 4.04
CA TYR A 127 -17.51 0.52 5.30
C TYR A 127 -16.56 0.17 6.46
N LEU A 128 -16.13 -1.09 6.52
CA LEU A 128 -15.16 -1.57 7.51
C LEU A 128 -13.82 -0.83 7.39
N THR A 129 -13.24 -0.78 6.19
CA THR A 129 -11.95 -0.10 5.96
C THR A 129 -12.02 1.38 6.31
N PHE A 130 -13.13 2.04 5.99
CA PHE A 130 -13.35 3.44 6.34
C PHE A 130 -13.34 3.65 7.86
N PHE A 131 -14.07 2.83 8.61
CA PHE A 131 -14.18 2.98 10.07
C PHE A 131 -12.94 2.55 10.84
N LEU A 132 -12.21 1.56 10.36
CA LEU A 132 -10.99 1.10 11.00
C LEU A 132 -9.76 1.95 10.62
N GLY A 133 -9.79 2.62 9.45
CA GLY A 133 -8.63 3.32 8.92
C GLY A 133 -7.44 2.39 8.68
N ASP A 134 -7.70 1.11 8.48
CA ASP A 134 -6.69 0.07 8.32
C ASP A 134 -6.13 0.04 6.88
N ARG A 135 -5.13 -0.80 6.67
CA ARG A 135 -4.59 -1.01 5.33
C ARG A 135 -5.40 -2.06 4.60
N LYS A 136 -5.56 -1.90 3.28
CA LYS A 136 -6.20 -2.89 2.40
C LYS A 136 -5.73 -4.32 2.68
N SER A 137 -4.43 -4.52 2.91
CA SER A 137 -3.86 -5.84 3.21
C SER A 137 -4.27 -6.39 4.58
N GLU A 138 -4.62 -5.54 5.51
CA GLU A 138 -5.10 -5.89 6.86
C GLU A 138 -6.58 -6.25 6.81
N SER A 139 -7.42 -5.46 6.11
CA SER A 139 -8.84 -5.79 5.88
C SER A 139 -9.01 -7.16 5.20
N TYR A 140 -8.26 -7.40 4.13
CA TYR A 140 -8.33 -8.69 3.41
C TYR A 140 -7.81 -9.89 4.23
N ALA A 141 -6.98 -9.65 5.24
CA ALA A 141 -6.48 -10.69 6.13
C ALA A 141 -7.44 -11.04 7.27
N LEU A 142 -8.54 -10.30 7.43
CA LEU A 142 -9.51 -10.57 8.48
C LEU A 142 -10.21 -11.91 8.29
N GLN A 143 -10.31 -12.65 9.38
CA GLN A 143 -11.03 -13.91 9.50
C GLN A 143 -12.16 -13.74 10.52
N TRP A 144 -13.20 -14.57 10.47
CA TRP A 144 -14.33 -14.47 11.39
C TRP A 144 -13.94 -14.62 12.86
N LYS A 145 -12.89 -15.36 13.18
CA LYS A 145 -12.33 -15.46 14.54
C LYS A 145 -11.78 -14.15 15.11
N HIS A 146 -11.49 -13.16 14.23
CA HIS A 146 -11.00 -11.85 14.63
C HIS A 146 -12.11 -10.88 15.04
N ILE A 147 -13.38 -11.29 14.86
CA ILE A 147 -14.56 -10.49 15.23
C ILE A 147 -15.18 -11.06 16.50
N ASP A 148 -15.10 -10.30 17.58
CA ASP A 148 -15.82 -10.61 18.83
C ASP A 148 -17.14 -9.83 18.80
N PHE A 149 -18.21 -10.53 18.40
CA PHE A 149 -19.54 -9.93 18.29
C PHE A 149 -20.15 -9.57 19.64
N ASP A 150 -19.76 -10.28 20.72
CA ASP A 150 -20.29 -10.05 22.08
C ASP A 150 -19.66 -8.79 22.70
N LYS A 151 -18.35 -8.60 22.50
CA LYS A 151 -17.62 -7.45 22.99
C LYS A 151 -17.62 -6.26 22.02
N SER A 152 -18.23 -6.41 20.84
CA SER A 152 -18.19 -5.39 19.79
C SER A 152 -16.76 -4.98 19.42
N GLN A 153 -15.89 -5.97 19.18
CA GLN A 153 -14.48 -5.72 18.91
C GLN A 153 -14.00 -6.42 17.64
N ILE A 154 -13.08 -5.76 16.94
CA ILE A 154 -12.34 -6.30 15.79
C ILE A 154 -10.84 -6.26 16.08
N GLN A 155 -10.15 -7.37 15.83
CA GLN A 155 -8.73 -7.51 16.05
C GLN A 155 -7.97 -7.53 14.72
N LEU A 156 -7.07 -6.56 14.51
CA LEU A 156 -6.14 -6.55 13.39
C LEU A 156 -4.82 -7.18 13.82
N LEU A 157 -4.58 -8.41 13.42
CA LEU A 157 -3.45 -9.23 13.86
C LEU A 157 -2.46 -9.54 12.74
N GLN A 158 -2.92 -9.46 11.49
CA GLN A 158 -2.22 -9.97 10.32
C GLN A 158 -2.55 -9.15 9.07
N ALA A 159 -1.78 -9.37 8.01
CA ALA A 159 -1.97 -8.76 6.70
C ALA A 159 -1.76 -9.81 5.61
N LEU A 160 -2.46 -9.69 4.47
CA LEU A 160 -2.18 -10.48 3.28
C LEU A 160 -1.15 -9.75 2.40
N ASP A 161 -0.19 -10.50 1.88
CA ASP A 161 0.64 -9.98 0.81
C ASP A 161 -0.06 -10.11 -0.55
N ARG A 162 0.59 -9.63 -1.61
CA ARG A 162 0.04 -9.68 -2.98
C ARG A 162 -0.12 -11.10 -3.55
N TYR A 163 0.42 -12.11 -2.89
CA TYR A 163 0.30 -13.52 -3.26
C TYR A 163 -0.75 -14.25 -2.43
N GLY A 164 -1.43 -13.55 -1.50
CA GLY A 164 -2.41 -14.14 -0.60
C GLY A 164 -1.80 -14.82 0.64
N GLU A 165 -0.50 -14.67 0.87
CA GLU A 165 0.15 -15.22 2.05
C GLU A 165 -0.07 -14.33 3.27
N VAL A 166 -0.42 -14.97 4.39
CA VAL A 166 -0.60 -14.29 5.68
C VAL A 166 0.75 -13.91 6.27
N LYS A 167 0.90 -12.63 6.60
CA LYS A 167 2.09 -12.06 7.25
C LYS A 167 1.70 -11.24 8.47
N SER A 168 2.65 -11.02 9.36
CA SER A 168 2.45 -10.06 10.46
C SER A 168 2.20 -8.65 9.91
N THR A 169 1.48 -7.82 10.67
CA THR A 169 1.31 -6.39 10.34
C THR A 169 2.68 -5.70 10.26
N LYS A 170 2.79 -4.64 9.46
CA LYS A 170 4.05 -3.91 9.21
C LYS A 170 4.77 -3.47 10.50
N SER A 171 4.04 -3.27 11.60
CA SER A 171 4.58 -2.85 12.90
C SER A 171 4.65 -3.98 13.93
N ASN A 172 4.29 -5.22 13.59
CA ASN A 172 4.06 -6.33 14.51
C ASN A 172 3.08 -6.00 15.67
N LYS A 173 2.27 -4.94 15.51
CA LYS A 173 1.31 -4.53 16.53
C LYS A 173 -0.02 -5.26 16.33
N LYS A 174 -0.54 -5.77 17.41
CA LYS A 174 -1.93 -6.23 17.51
C LYS A 174 -2.78 -5.02 17.88
N THR A 175 -3.75 -4.70 17.04
CA THR A 175 -4.66 -3.58 17.31
C THR A 175 -6.07 -4.12 17.50
N VAL A 176 -6.75 -3.64 18.54
CA VAL A 176 -8.15 -3.99 18.84
C VAL A 176 -8.97 -2.72 18.70
N PHE A 177 -10.02 -2.78 17.92
CA PHE A 177 -10.97 -1.69 17.69
C PHE A 177 -12.30 -2.04 18.36
N SER A 178 -12.87 -1.09 19.08
CA SER A 178 -14.29 -1.12 19.43
C SER A 178 -15.08 -0.55 18.26
N VAL A 179 -16.13 -1.24 17.84
CA VAL A 179 -16.90 -0.91 16.63
C VAL A 179 -18.37 -0.65 16.96
N SER A 180 -19.04 0.12 16.10
CA SER A 180 -20.46 0.44 16.26
C SER A 180 -21.35 -0.77 16.01
N GLY A 181 -22.56 -0.72 16.57
CA GLY A 181 -23.59 -1.74 16.32
C GLY A 181 -23.94 -1.89 14.85
N ASP A 182 -23.95 -0.79 14.10
CA ASP A 182 -24.27 -0.77 12.66
C ASP A 182 -23.24 -1.58 11.85
N LEU A 183 -21.95 -1.37 12.12
CA LEU A 183 -20.90 -2.15 11.46
C LEU A 183 -20.99 -3.64 11.82
N LEU A 184 -21.27 -3.95 13.09
CA LEU A 184 -21.48 -5.34 13.51
C LEU A 184 -22.68 -5.98 12.83
N GLN A 185 -23.76 -5.25 12.66
CA GLN A 185 -24.94 -5.74 11.97
C GLN A 185 -24.67 -6.02 10.49
N LEU A 186 -23.94 -5.11 9.83
CA LEU A 186 -23.47 -5.31 8.45
C LEU A 186 -22.60 -6.56 8.32
N LEU A 187 -21.67 -6.76 9.26
CA LEU A 187 -20.82 -7.95 9.31
C LEU A 187 -21.63 -9.24 9.55
N LYS A 188 -22.66 -9.21 10.39
CA LYS A 188 -23.56 -10.36 10.58
C LYS A 188 -24.31 -10.69 9.30
N ASN A 189 -24.88 -9.69 8.64
CA ASN A 189 -25.62 -9.89 7.38
C ASN A 189 -24.70 -10.49 6.31
N TRP A 190 -23.48 -9.93 6.17
CA TRP A 190 -22.50 -10.47 5.23
C TRP A 190 -22.07 -11.90 5.59
N LYS A 191 -21.88 -12.20 6.88
CA LYS A 191 -21.52 -13.56 7.34
C LYS A 191 -22.55 -14.62 6.91
N GLU A 192 -23.84 -14.30 7.08
CA GLU A 192 -24.92 -15.18 6.66
C GLU A 192 -24.97 -15.34 5.13
N GLN A 193 -24.81 -14.24 4.39
CA GLN A 193 -24.77 -14.30 2.93
C GLN A 193 -23.55 -15.10 2.45
N GLN A 194 -22.36 -14.83 2.99
CA GLN A 194 -21.15 -15.58 2.64
C GLN A 194 -21.31 -17.08 2.93
N ARG A 195 -21.91 -17.45 4.07
CA ARG A 195 -22.20 -18.84 4.40
C ARG A 195 -23.07 -19.50 3.32
N TYR A 196 -24.10 -18.81 2.85
CA TYR A 196 -24.97 -19.30 1.79
C TYR A 196 -24.23 -19.42 0.44
N GLU A 197 -23.43 -18.43 0.09
CA GLU A 197 -22.64 -18.43 -1.14
C GLU A 197 -21.62 -19.58 -1.16
N LEU A 198 -20.87 -19.77 -0.06
CA LEU A 198 -19.88 -20.85 0.08
C LEU A 198 -20.51 -22.24 0.06
N ALA A 199 -21.71 -22.39 0.64
CA ALA A 199 -22.44 -23.66 0.64
C ALA A 199 -22.79 -24.14 -0.79
N LYS A 200 -22.99 -23.24 -1.76
CA LYS A 200 -23.19 -23.60 -3.17
C LYS A 200 -21.99 -24.32 -3.80
N PHE A 201 -20.82 -24.13 -3.23
CA PHE A 201 -19.57 -24.79 -3.63
C PHE A 201 -19.17 -25.95 -2.68
N GLY A 202 -20.07 -26.36 -1.77
CA GLY A 202 -19.78 -27.40 -0.79
C GLY A 202 -18.82 -26.98 0.31
N ILE A 203 -18.53 -25.68 0.47
CA ILE A 203 -17.61 -25.15 1.48
C ILE A 203 -18.39 -24.86 2.76
N ILE A 204 -17.95 -25.47 3.86
CA ILE A 204 -18.53 -25.24 5.20
C ILE A 204 -17.80 -24.04 5.81
N SER A 205 -18.57 -23.01 6.15
CA SER A 205 -18.04 -21.82 6.83
C SER A 205 -17.52 -22.18 8.23
N ASN A 206 -16.38 -21.62 8.60
CA ASN A 206 -15.72 -21.85 9.88
C ASN A 206 -15.06 -20.55 10.41
N PRO A 207 -14.63 -20.47 11.66
CA PRO A 207 -14.01 -19.28 12.23
C PRO A 207 -12.71 -18.81 11.52
N GLU A 208 -11.97 -19.74 10.89
CA GLU A 208 -10.73 -19.44 10.15
C GLU A 208 -11.02 -18.88 8.74
N GLN A 209 -12.29 -18.92 8.30
CA GLN A 209 -12.68 -18.37 7.00
C GLN A 209 -12.38 -16.88 6.92
N PHE A 210 -11.73 -16.46 5.84
CA PHE A 210 -11.56 -15.03 5.54
C PHE A 210 -12.91 -14.36 5.33
N ILE A 211 -13.05 -13.13 5.85
CA ILE A 211 -14.29 -12.36 5.74
C ILE A 211 -14.53 -11.98 4.28
N PHE A 212 -13.48 -11.60 3.54
CA PHE A 212 -13.60 -11.20 2.14
C PHE A 212 -13.01 -12.26 1.22
N THR A 213 -13.90 -13.00 0.58
CA THR A 213 -13.57 -14.05 -0.39
C THR A 213 -14.03 -13.65 -1.78
N TYR A 214 -13.30 -14.09 -2.79
CA TYR A 214 -13.63 -13.89 -4.18
C TYR A 214 -13.67 -15.25 -4.87
N ILE A 215 -14.62 -15.41 -5.77
CA ILE A 215 -14.71 -16.59 -6.64
C ILE A 215 -13.82 -16.29 -7.85
N ASP A 216 -12.82 -17.14 -8.08
CA ASP A 216 -12.06 -17.05 -9.32
C ASP A 216 -12.92 -17.53 -10.49
N THR A 217 -12.97 -16.73 -11.57
CA THR A 217 -13.70 -17.07 -12.79
C THR A 217 -13.10 -18.26 -13.55
N LYS A 218 -11.92 -18.71 -13.14
CA LYS A 218 -11.26 -19.89 -13.70
C LYS A 218 -11.55 -21.18 -12.93
N GLY A 219 -12.38 -21.12 -11.89
CA GLY A 219 -12.73 -22.25 -11.03
C GLY A 219 -11.63 -22.53 -10.03
#